data_5a9ff77011b77265846f28bd61a12aef
#
_entry.id   5a9ff77011b77265846f28bd61a12aef
#
_cell.length_a   1.000
_cell.length_b   1.000
_cell.length_c   1.000
_cell.angle_alpha   90.00
_cell.angle_beta   90.00
_cell.angle_gamma   90.00
#
_symmetry.space_group_name_H-M   'P 1'
#
loop_
_entity.id
_entity.type
_entity.pdbx_description
1 polymer ?
#
loop_
_entity_poly.entity_id
_entity_poly.type
_entity_poly.pdbx_seq_one_letter_code
_entity_poly.pdbx_strand_id
1 'polypeptide(L)'
;MADIPRNLYMHFPFCRGKCSYCALYSRGAVALSERKAYSAKMADALSKLSARGAKFSTVYFGGGSPALCDLDAVLSSLAPCLEIDAEVSVELHPLDVKKPLLDMLRSEGVNRISMGVESLDNATLRDMGRRYSLNEAKDAFFTVREFFDNAGIDLIVGYPRVGNAEEWKIEKLADWGITHCSVYSLQLEEESSLASREGIESSLPGDDEVMDSLKNIGEFLESISLERYEISNWARKGRECRHNSAVWAGEDYLGLGTGAYSRVALRRMRGAWGVDGEGAEEVSVVSEEDDIKERLLFRLRTRKGLDASFCPRWKETLEKFVAEGVLSSAGDIYRLTPRGMEICDYVLAALV
;
A
#
# COMPACT_ATOMS: atom_id res chain seq x y z
N MET A 1 21.78 -13.92 -15.62
CA MET A 1 20.32 -13.73 -15.46
C MET A 1 20.14 -12.95 -14.19
N ALA A 2 19.25 -11.95 -14.17
CA ALA A 2 18.99 -11.23 -12.94
C ALA A 2 18.37 -12.18 -11.90
N ASP A 3 18.75 -12.00 -10.63
CA ASP A 3 18.17 -12.75 -9.54
C ASP A 3 16.69 -12.36 -9.38
N ILE A 4 15.84 -13.33 -9.10
CA ILE A 4 14.40 -13.08 -8.93
C ILE A 4 14.18 -12.61 -7.48
N PRO A 5 13.59 -11.39 -7.26
CA PRO A 5 13.27 -10.92 -5.93
C PRO A 5 12.32 -11.85 -5.19
N ARG A 6 12.41 -11.87 -3.86
CA ARG A 6 11.52 -12.66 -3.00
C ARG A 6 10.18 -11.98 -2.70
N ASN A 7 10.02 -10.73 -3.15
CA ASN A 7 8.82 -9.92 -2.94
C ASN A 7 8.16 -9.66 -4.30
N LEU A 8 6.88 -9.99 -4.42
CA LEU A 8 6.11 -9.85 -5.65
C LEU A 8 4.91 -8.92 -5.43
N TYR A 9 4.79 -7.89 -6.25
CA TYR A 9 3.58 -7.09 -6.39
C TYR A 9 2.87 -7.43 -7.70
N MET A 10 1.57 -7.60 -7.67
CA MET A 10 0.76 -7.89 -8.85
C MET A 10 -0.31 -6.82 -9.02
N HIS A 11 -0.26 -6.08 -10.13
CA HIS A 11 -1.17 -5.00 -10.40
C HIS A 11 -2.37 -5.45 -11.21
N PHE A 12 -3.58 -5.19 -10.71
CA PHE A 12 -4.85 -5.46 -11.38
C PHE A 12 -5.55 -4.14 -11.71
N PRO A 13 -5.41 -3.61 -12.95
CA PRO A 13 -5.78 -2.24 -13.28
C PRO A 13 -7.27 -2.06 -13.56
N PHE A 14 -8.16 -2.86 -13.01
CA PHE A 14 -9.58 -2.81 -13.30
C PHE A 14 -10.39 -2.33 -12.11
N CYS A 15 -11.29 -1.36 -12.35
CA CYS A 15 -12.19 -0.82 -11.34
C CYS A 15 -13.64 -0.88 -11.81
N ARG A 16 -14.59 -0.92 -10.85
CA ARG A 16 -16.03 -0.75 -11.13
C ARG A 16 -16.35 0.68 -11.59
N GLY A 17 -15.56 1.64 -11.16
CA GLY A 17 -15.57 3.06 -11.51
C GLY A 17 -14.35 3.70 -10.88
N LYS A 18 -13.82 4.77 -11.50
CA LYS A 18 -12.66 5.49 -10.97
C LYS A 18 -13.11 6.41 -9.84
N CYS A 19 -12.49 6.30 -8.67
CA CYS A 19 -12.72 7.20 -7.55
C CYS A 19 -12.16 8.59 -7.87
N SER A 20 -12.77 9.65 -7.33
CA SER A 20 -12.40 11.03 -7.69
C SER A 20 -10.95 11.40 -7.34
N TYR A 21 -10.42 10.84 -6.26
CA TYR A 21 -9.07 11.10 -5.75
C TYR A 21 -7.99 10.20 -6.36
N CYS A 22 -8.37 9.11 -7.06
CA CYS A 22 -7.44 8.05 -7.41
C CYS A 22 -6.61 8.39 -8.66
N ALA A 23 -5.29 8.46 -8.51
CA ALA A 23 -4.32 8.60 -9.60
C ALA A 23 -3.72 7.25 -10.06
N LEU A 24 -3.98 6.15 -9.34
CA LEU A 24 -3.46 4.85 -9.73
C LEU A 24 -3.87 4.48 -11.16
N TYR A 25 -2.93 3.86 -11.88
CA TYR A 25 -3.24 3.33 -13.20
C TYR A 25 -4.38 2.31 -13.10
N SER A 26 -5.54 2.71 -13.58
CA SER A 26 -6.74 1.87 -13.54
C SER A 26 -7.71 2.20 -14.68
N ARG A 27 -8.49 1.20 -15.09
CA ARG A 27 -9.47 1.26 -16.16
C ARG A 27 -10.84 0.81 -15.66
N GLY A 28 -11.83 1.65 -15.83
CA GLY A 28 -13.23 1.32 -15.54
C GLY A 28 -13.95 0.66 -16.71
N ALA A 29 -15.08 0.02 -16.44
CA ALA A 29 -16.01 -0.53 -17.43
C ALA A 29 -15.38 -1.48 -18.47
N VAL A 30 -14.39 -2.27 -18.05
CA VAL A 30 -13.67 -3.22 -18.93
C VAL A 30 -14.48 -4.52 -19.09
N ALA A 31 -14.54 -5.03 -20.33
CA ALA A 31 -15.24 -6.28 -20.65
C ALA A 31 -14.67 -7.49 -19.87
N LEU A 32 -15.54 -8.45 -19.54
CA LEU A 32 -15.13 -9.67 -18.84
C LEU A 32 -14.07 -10.45 -19.62
N SER A 33 -14.19 -10.50 -20.95
CA SER A 33 -13.20 -11.18 -21.81
C SER A 33 -11.80 -10.58 -21.70
N GLU A 34 -11.70 -9.26 -21.59
CA GLU A 34 -10.42 -8.57 -21.44
C GLU A 34 -9.80 -8.84 -20.04
N ARG A 35 -10.64 -8.81 -18.99
CA ARG A 35 -10.19 -9.15 -17.62
C ARG A 35 -9.71 -10.60 -17.52
N LYS A 36 -10.39 -11.54 -18.17
CA LYS A 36 -9.96 -12.94 -18.27
C LYS A 36 -8.65 -13.10 -19.06
N ALA A 37 -8.51 -12.40 -20.18
CA ALA A 37 -7.27 -12.39 -20.96
C ALA A 37 -6.09 -11.84 -20.14
N TYR A 38 -6.33 -10.81 -19.31
CA TYR A 38 -5.33 -10.25 -18.41
C TYR A 38 -4.92 -11.26 -17.33
N SER A 39 -5.87 -11.94 -16.69
CA SER A 39 -5.60 -13.01 -15.72
C SER A 39 -4.80 -14.16 -16.34
N ALA A 40 -5.13 -14.57 -17.56
CA ALA A 40 -4.39 -15.61 -18.28
C ALA A 40 -2.94 -15.17 -18.57
N LYS A 41 -2.72 -13.90 -18.95
CA LYS A 41 -1.36 -13.37 -19.13
C LYS A 41 -0.57 -13.32 -17.82
N MET A 42 -1.25 -12.98 -16.71
CA MET A 42 -0.64 -12.98 -15.38
C MET A 42 -0.23 -14.41 -14.97
N ALA A 43 -1.10 -15.40 -15.19
CA ALA A 43 -0.83 -16.81 -14.92
C ALA A 43 0.34 -17.35 -15.77
N ASP A 44 0.43 -16.97 -17.06
CA ASP A 44 1.56 -17.31 -17.93
C ASP A 44 2.88 -16.71 -17.41
N ALA A 45 2.89 -15.44 -16.99
CA ALA A 45 4.06 -14.80 -16.41
C ALA A 45 4.54 -15.53 -15.14
N LEU A 46 3.61 -15.92 -14.26
CA LEU A 46 3.92 -16.71 -13.05
C LEU A 46 4.48 -18.10 -13.40
N SER A 47 3.91 -18.76 -14.41
CA SER A 47 4.40 -20.07 -14.87
C SER A 47 5.84 -19.96 -15.40
N LYS A 48 6.18 -18.90 -16.13
CA LYS A 48 7.55 -18.62 -16.60
C LYS A 48 8.50 -18.36 -15.42
N LEU A 49 8.07 -17.64 -14.41
CA LEU A 49 8.85 -17.38 -13.18
C LEU A 49 9.05 -18.69 -12.39
N SER A 50 8.02 -19.52 -12.26
CA SER A 50 8.10 -20.85 -11.64
C SER A 50 9.12 -21.74 -12.33
N ALA A 51 9.10 -21.79 -13.67
CA ALA A 51 10.07 -22.55 -14.47
C ALA A 51 11.53 -22.07 -14.28
N ARG A 52 11.71 -20.81 -13.83
CA ARG A 52 13.03 -20.24 -13.46
C ARG A 52 13.38 -20.44 -11.99
N GLY A 53 12.56 -21.16 -11.22
CA GLY A 53 12.78 -21.43 -9.80
C GLY A 53 12.43 -20.29 -8.86
N ALA A 54 11.55 -19.35 -9.26
CA ALA A 54 11.09 -18.26 -8.39
C ALA A 54 10.52 -18.79 -7.08
N LYS A 55 10.86 -18.11 -5.96
CA LYS A 55 10.31 -18.34 -4.63
C LYS A 55 10.03 -17.01 -3.95
N PHE A 56 8.76 -16.77 -3.61
CA PHE A 56 8.30 -15.54 -3.01
C PHE A 56 7.98 -15.72 -1.52
N SER A 57 8.53 -14.83 -0.70
CA SER A 57 8.21 -14.70 0.73
C SER A 57 7.02 -13.78 0.95
N THR A 58 6.78 -12.82 0.05
CA THR A 58 5.61 -11.96 0.07
C THR A 58 5.03 -11.80 -1.32
N VAL A 59 3.70 -11.85 -1.42
CA VAL A 59 2.96 -11.53 -2.64
C VAL A 59 1.83 -10.58 -2.30
N TYR A 60 1.70 -9.51 -3.08
CA TYR A 60 0.69 -8.48 -2.87
C TYR A 60 -0.13 -8.23 -4.15
N PHE A 61 -1.42 -8.49 -4.08
CA PHE A 61 -2.40 -8.25 -5.16
C PHE A 61 -3.06 -6.91 -4.91
N GLY A 62 -2.75 -5.92 -5.74
CA GLY A 62 -3.23 -4.55 -5.57
C GLY A 62 -3.61 -3.86 -6.87
N GLY A 63 -3.79 -2.55 -6.78
CA GLY A 63 -4.07 -1.66 -7.92
C GLY A 63 -5.48 -1.12 -7.96
N GLY A 64 -6.32 -1.63 -8.86
CA GLY A 64 -7.73 -1.29 -8.96
C GLY A 64 -8.56 -2.15 -8.02
N SER A 65 -9.17 -3.21 -8.54
CA SER A 65 -9.89 -4.21 -7.77
C SER A 65 -9.53 -5.61 -8.26
N PRO A 66 -8.59 -6.31 -7.60
CA PRO A 66 -8.16 -7.65 -8.00
C PRO A 66 -9.33 -8.62 -8.17
N ALA A 67 -10.35 -8.54 -7.30
CA ALA A 67 -11.54 -9.38 -7.32
C ALA A 67 -12.40 -9.29 -8.60
N LEU A 68 -12.16 -8.31 -9.46
CA LEU A 68 -12.81 -8.22 -10.77
C LEU A 68 -12.18 -9.17 -11.81
N CYS A 69 -11.03 -9.76 -11.50
CA CYS A 69 -10.28 -10.68 -12.33
C CYS A 69 -10.53 -12.13 -11.95
N ASP A 70 -10.05 -13.04 -12.76
CA ASP A 70 -10.04 -14.48 -12.49
C ASP A 70 -8.84 -14.80 -11.58
N LEU A 71 -9.02 -14.65 -10.27
CA LEU A 71 -7.97 -14.85 -9.29
C LEU A 71 -7.64 -16.32 -9.04
N ASP A 72 -8.59 -17.23 -9.26
CA ASP A 72 -8.39 -18.67 -9.09
C ASP A 72 -7.25 -19.16 -10.01
N ALA A 73 -7.32 -18.87 -11.31
CA ALA A 73 -6.29 -19.23 -12.27
C ALA A 73 -4.92 -18.61 -11.95
N VAL A 74 -4.91 -17.38 -11.43
CA VAL A 74 -3.67 -16.67 -11.07
C VAL A 74 -3.04 -17.28 -9.82
N LEU A 75 -3.84 -17.52 -8.76
CA LEU A 75 -3.37 -18.11 -7.51
C LEU A 75 -2.88 -19.54 -7.69
N SER A 76 -3.58 -20.36 -8.49
CA SER A 76 -3.13 -21.71 -8.85
C SER A 76 -1.77 -21.70 -9.55
N SER A 77 -1.50 -20.71 -10.44
CA SER A 77 -0.21 -20.53 -11.10
C SER A 77 0.87 -19.98 -10.17
N LEU A 78 0.48 -19.26 -9.12
CA LEU A 78 1.37 -18.70 -8.10
C LEU A 78 1.82 -19.76 -7.08
N ALA A 79 0.96 -20.70 -6.73
CA ALA A 79 1.20 -21.67 -5.65
C ALA A 79 2.59 -22.35 -5.70
N PRO A 80 3.11 -22.81 -6.86
CA PRO A 80 4.46 -23.39 -6.94
C PRO A 80 5.59 -22.40 -6.61
N CYS A 81 5.33 -21.09 -6.67
CA CYS A 81 6.31 -20.04 -6.39
C CYS A 81 6.28 -19.56 -4.93
N LEU A 82 5.39 -20.05 -4.09
CA LEU A 82 5.31 -19.61 -2.70
C LEU A 82 6.32 -20.33 -1.82
N GLU A 83 6.90 -19.60 -0.87
CA GLU A 83 7.57 -20.18 0.30
C GLU A 83 6.53 -20.70 1.30
N ILE A 84 6.94 -21.59 2.22
CA ILE A 84 6.01 -22.27 3.15
C ILE A 84 5.21 -21.27 4.01
N ASP A 85 5.85 -20.19 4.42
CA ASP A 85 5.28 -19.15 5.29
C ASP A 85 5.05 -17.83 4.55
N ALA A 86 4.87 -17.86 3.23
CA ALA A 86 4.66 -16.68 2.42
C ALA A 86 3.45 -15.88 2.89
N GLU A 87 3.59 -14.54 2.94
CA GLU A 87 2.44 -13.65 3.05
C GLU A 87 1.82 -13.45 1.67
N VAL A 88 0.55 -13.77 1.52
CA VAL A 88 -0.23 -13.50 0.31
C VAL A 88 -1.36 -12.55 0.67
N SER A 89 -1.19 -11.28 0.27
CA SER A 89 -2.10 -10.18 0.54
C SER A 89 -2.98 -9.87 -0.66
N VAL A 90 -4.27 -9.61 -0.44
CA VAL A 90 -5.21 -9.18 -1.48
C VAL A 90 -5.97 -7.93 -1.03
N GLU A 91 -5.97 -6.90 -1.89
CA GLU A 91 -6.85 -5.74 -1.72
C GLU A 91 -8.26 -6.07 -2.17
N LEU A 92 -9.25 -5.72 -1.36
CA LEU A 92 -10.67 -5.89 -1.66
C LEU A 92 -11.43 -4.57 -1.56
N HIS A 93 -12.31 -4.35 -2.52
CA HIS A 93 -13.33 -3.32 -2.42
C HIS A 93 -14.54 -3.90 -1.65
N PRO A 94 -15.21 -3.16 -0.75
CA PRO A 94 -16.34 -3.67 0.03
C PRO A 94 -17.43 -4.35 -0.80
N LEU A 95 -17.77 -3.83 -1.97
CA LEU A 95 -18.78 -4.42 -2.87
C LEU A 95 -18.34 -5.75 -3.52
N ASP A 96 -17.07 -6.10 -3.46
CA ASP A 96 -16.53 -7.34 -4.02
C ASP A 96 -16.52 -8.47 -2.98
N VAL A 97 -16.72 -8.15 -1.72
CA VAL A 97 -16.74 -9.13 -0.62
C VAL A 97 -17.95 -10.05 -0.75
N LYS A 98 -17.67 -11.32 -1.03
CA LYS A 98 -18.65 -12.42 -1.13
C LYS A 98 -18.05 -13.68 -0.51
N LYS A 99 -18.82 -14.42 0.29
CA LYS A 99 -18.35 -15.66 0.95
C LYS A 99 -17.68 -16.65 0.00
N PRO A 100 -18.22 -16.95 -1.20
CA PRO A 100 -17.54 -17.85 -2.15
C PRO A 100 -16.17 -17.35 -2.62
N LEU A 101 -16.00 -16.02 -2.80
CA LEU A 101 -14.70 -15.44 -3.12
C LEU A 101 -13.72 -15.59 -1.95
N LEU A 102 -14.16 -15.30 -0.73
CA LEU A 102 -13.30 -15.39 0.46
C LEU A 102 -12.87 -16.83 0.74
N ASP A 103 -13.76 -17.79 0.54
CA ASP A 103 -13.49 -19.22 0.68
C ASP A 103 -12.43 -19.67 -0.36
N MET A 104 -12.61 -19.27 -1.63
CA MET A 104 -11.63 -19.53 -2.70
C MET A 104 -10.27 -18.88 -2.37
N LEU A 105 -10.24 -17.60 -2.00
CA LEU A 105 -8.99 -16.91 -1.66
C LEU A 105 -8.25 -17.62 -0.53
N ARG A 106 -8.97 -18.03 0.52
CA ARG A 106 -8.40 -18.76 1.65
C ARG A 106 -7.86 -20.14 1.25
N SER A 107 -8.61 -20.89 0.43
CA SER A 107 -8.19 -22.22 -0.04
C SER A 107 -6.96 -22.17 -0.93
N GLU A 108 -6.79 -21.07 -1.69
CA GLU A 108 -5.64 -20.83 -2.57
C GLU A 108 -4.45 -20.15 -1.84
N GLY A 109 -4.48 -20.09 -0.50
CA GLY A 109 -3.32 -19.66 0.31
C GLY A 109 -3.23 -18.17 0.59
N VAL A 110 -4.24 -17.36 0.23
CA VAL A 110 -4.33 -15.97 0.70
C VAL A 110 -4.47 -15.97 2.22
N ASN A 111 -3.68 -15.15 2.91
CA ASN A 111 -3.64 -15.11 4.37
C ASN A 111 -3.73 -13.69 4.96
N ARG A 112 -3.81 -12.66 4.11
CA ARG A 112 -4.01 -11.27 4.51
C ARG A 112 -4.96 -10.55 3.56
N ILE A 113 -5.91 -9.79 4.12
CA ILE A 113 -6.83 -8.93 3.35
C ILE A 113 -6.63 -7.47 3.77
N SER A 114 -6.55 -6.54 2.81
CA SER A 114 -6.70 -5.10 3.01
C SER A 114 -7.97 -4.63 2.32
N MET A 115 -8.86 -3.97 3.05
CA MET A 115 -10.13 -3.50 2.48
C MET A 115 -10.17 -1.98 2.40
N GLY A 116 -10.31 -1.45 1.19
CA GLY A 116 -10.41 -0.01 0.95
C GLY A 116 -11.74 0.56 1.45
N VAL A 117 -11.78 0.98 2.72
CA VAL A 117 -12.94 1.67 3.33
C VAL A 117 -12.93 3.16 2.98
N GLU A 118 -11.77 3.77 2.96
CA GLU A 118 -11.42 5.12 2.54
C GLU A 118 -11.93 6.24 3.45
N SER A 119 -13.20 6.19 3.90
CA SER A 119 -13.78 7.19 4.81
C SER A 119 -14.81 6.58 5.75
N LEU A 120 -14.93 7.16 6.94
CA LEU A 120 -15.94 6.81 7.95
C LEU A 120 -17.18 7.72 7.88
N ASP A 121 -17.29 8.54 6.82
CA ASP A 121 -18.43 9.40 6.55
C ASP A 121 -19.10 9.09 5.21
N ASN A 122 -20.43 8.92 5.24
CA ASN A 122 -21.20 8.57 4.05
C ASN A 122 -21.26 9.68 2.98
N ALA A 123 -21.19 10.95 3.36
CA ALA A 123 -21.20 12.05 2.40
C ALA A 123 -19.86 12.08 1.64
N THR A 124 -18.77 11.93 2.37
CA THR A 124 -17.41 11.82 1.81
C THR A 124 -17.27 10.59 0.91
N LEU A 125 -17.75 9.42 1.33
CA LEU A 125 -17.75 8.21 0.50
C LEU A 125 -18.45 8.44 -0.85
N ARG A 126 -19.62 9.06 -0.84
CA ARG A 126 -20.37 9.39 -2.09
C ARG A 126 -19.58 10.34 -2.99
N ASP A 127 -18.97 11.38 -2.41
CA ASP A 127 -18.19 12.37 -3.18
C ASP A 127 -16.88 11.79 -3.73
N MET A 128 -16.28 10.85 -3.01
CA MET A 128 -15.16 10.04 -3.47
C MET A 128 -15.53 9.11 -4.64
N GLY A 129 -16.83 8.93 -4.93
CA GLY A 129 -17.34 7.98 -5.93
C GLY A 129 -17.51 6.56 -5.40
N ARG A 130 -17.46 6.36 -4.07
CA ARG A 130 -17.72 5.07 -3.44
C ARG A 130 -19.23 4.80 -3.41
N ARG A 131 -19.65 3.64 -3.93
CA ARG A 131 -21.06 3.27 -4.13
C ARG A 131 -21.58 2.33 -3.03
N TYR A 132 -21.09 2.52 -1.82
CA TYR A 132 -21.50 1.82 -0.61
C TYR A 132 -21.59 2.81 0.56
N SER A 133 -22.36 2.46 1.56
CA SER A 133 -22.43 3.13 2.85
C SER A 133 -21.39 2.59 3.83
N LEU A 134 -21.08 3.33 4.89
CA LEU A 134 -20.22 2.84 5.96
C LEU A 134 -20.75 1.54 6.60
N ASN A 135 -22.07 1.39 6.74
CA ASN A 135 -22.64 0.16 7.27
C ASN A 135 -22.40 -1.04 6.34
N GLU A 136 -22.56 -0.86 5.02
CA GLU A 136 -22.24 -1.91 4.05
C GLU A 136 -20.74 -2.25 4.06
N ALA A 137 -19.85 -1.28 4.23
CA ALA A 137 -18.42 -1.53 4.41
C ALA A 137 -18.14 -2.30 5.70
N LYS A 138 -18.82 -1.96 6.81
CA LYS A 138 -18.72 -2.66 8.10
C LYS A 138 -19.16 -4.11 7.97
N ASP A 139 -20.32 -4.37 7.37
CA ASP A 139 -20.86 -5.71 7.16
C ASP A 139 -19.94 -6.56 6.26
N ALA A 140 -19.38 -5.93 5.21
CA ALA A 140 -18.37 -6.55 4.36
C ALA A 140 -17.13 -6.92 5.16
N PHE A 141 -16.62 -6.03 6.00
CA PHE A 141 -15.45 -6.29 6.83
C PHE A 141 -15.70 -7.42 7.84
N PHE A 142 -16.85 -7.46 8.48
CA PHE A 142 -17.21 -8.58 9.36
C PHE A 142 -17.27 -9.89 8.59
N THR A 143 -17.78 -9.89 7.35
CA THR A 143 -17.74 -11.08 6.50
C THR A 143 -16.30 -11.50 6.19
N VAL A 144 -15.38 -10.56 5.92
CA VAL A 144 -13.94 -10.87 5.76
C VAL A 144 -13.38 -11.53 7.03
N ARG A 145 -13.74 -11.02 8.20
CA ARG A 145 -13.26 -11.53 9.50
C ARG A 145 -13.72 -12.95 9.81
N GLU A 146 -14.80 -13.44 9.19
CA GLU A 146 -15.21 -14.86 9.31
C GLU A 146 -14.18 -15.81 8.66
N PHE A 147 -13.39 -15.34 7.70
CA PHE A 147 -12.44 -16.13 6.90
C PHE A 147 -10.98 -15.82 7.22
N PHE A 148 -10.65 -14.59 7.60
CA PHE A 148 -9.28 -14.10 7.74
C PHE A 148 -9.04 -13.44 9.10
N ASP A 149 -8.06 -13.96 9.85
CA ASP A 149 -7.60 -13.36 11.11
C ASP A 149 -6.72 -12.13 10.88
N ASN A 150 -6.02 -12.07 9.73
CA ASN A 150 -5.20 -10.93 9.34
C ASN A 150 -5.98 -10.08 8.32
N ALA A 151 -6.77 -9.14 8.83
CA ALA A 151 -7.60 -8.27 8.03
C ALA A 151 -7.45 -6.82 8.49
N GLY A 152 -7.15 -5.94 7.54
CA GLY A 152 -6.99 -4.51 7.73
C GLY A 152 -7.95 -3.70 6.88
N ILE A 153 -7.96 -2.40 7.14
CA ILE A 153 -8.68 -1.40 6.35
C ILE A 153 -7.74 -0.27 5.93
N ASP A 154 -8.09 0.38 4.84
CA ASP A 154 -7.39 1.54 4.33
C ASP A 154 -8.31 2.76 4.41
N LEU A 155 -7.75 3.89 4.89
CA LEU A 155 -8.43 5.16 5.11
C LEU A 155 -7.64 6.31 4.47
N ILE A 156 -8.37 7.36 4.05
CA ILE A 156 -7.79 8.58 3.50
C ILE A 156 -8.23 9.76 4.39
N VAL A 157 -7.26 10.53 4.87
CA VAL A 157 -7.46 11.81 5.55
C VAL A 157 -7.15 12.98 4.62
N GLY A 158 -7.65 14.17 4.93
CA GLY A 158 -7.38 15.36 4.12
C GLY A 158 -8.28 15.49 2.90
N TYR A 159 -9.31 14.66 2.75
CA TYR A 159 -10.30 14.84 1.69
C TYR A 159 -11.14 16.10 1.97
N PRO A 160 -11.52 16.88 0.92
CA PRO A 160 -12.34 18.08 1.09
C PRO A 160 -13.61 17.80 1.90
N ARG A 161 -14.00 18.75 2.74
CA ARG A 161 -15.25 18.62 3.51
C ARG A 161 -16.46 18.68 2.59
N VAL A 162 -17.35 17.70 2.72
CA VAL A 162 -18.57 17.58 1.91
C VAL A 162 -19.77 17.95 2.78
N GLY A 163 -20.34 19.13 2.55
CA GLY A 163 -21.53 19.60 3.25
C GLY A 163 -21.34 19.71 4.77
N ASN A 164 -22.31 19.24 5.55
CA ASN A 164 -22.24 19.14 7.01
C ASN A 164 -21.68 17.79 7.45
N ALA A 165 -20.67 17.27 6.75
CA ALA A 165 -20.05 15.99 7.09
C ALA A 165 -19.76 15.97 8.60
N GLU A 166 -20.29 14.95 9.29
CA GLU A 166 -19.96 14.74 10.69
C GLU A 166 -18.45 14.54 10.79
N GLU A 167 -17.87 15.12 11.84
CA GLU A 167 -16.47 14.95 12.17
C GLU A 167 -16.06 13.48 12.10
N TRP A 168 -14.91 13.20 11.54
CA TRP A 168 -14.33 11.86 11.44
C TRP A 168 -14.28 11.22 12.83
N LYS A 169 -15.22 10.32 13.10
CA LYS A 169 -15.27 9.61 14.38
C LYS A 169 -14.56 8.27 14.22
N ILE A 170 -13.26 8.28 14.41
CA ILE A 170 -12.41 7.08 14.31
C ILE A 170 -12.87 5.99 15.31
N GLU A 171 -13.53 6.37 16.40
CA GLU A 171 -14.09 5.46 17.41
C GLU A 171 -15.13 4.50 16.83
N LYS A 172 -15.70 4.81 15.66
CA LYS A 172 -16.57 3.87 14.92
C LYS A 172 -15.87 2.55 14.60
N LEU A 173 -14.53 2.52 14.59
CA LEU A 173 -13.74 1.32 14.34
C LEU A 173 -13.53 0.44 15.57
N ALA A 174 -13.89 0.89 16.77
CA ALA A 174 -13.57 0.19 18.02
C ALA A 174 -14.02 -1.28 18.06
N ASP A 175 -15.17 -1.57 17.45
CA ASP A 175 -15.78 -2.89 17.43
C ASP A 175 -15.51 -3.70 16.12
N TRP A 176 -14.78 -3.13 15.16
CA TRP A 176 -14.51 -3.83 13.90
C TRP A 176 -13.53 -4.99 14.05
N GLY A 177 -12.69 -4.95 15.09
CA GLY A 177 -11.69 -5.98 15.33
C GLY A 177 -10.58 -6.01 14.26
N ILE A 178 -10.26 -4.83 13.70
CA ILE A 178 -9.17 -4.69 12.73
C ILE A 178 -7.84 -5.12 13.33
N THR A 179 -6.97 -5.70 12.52
CA THR A 179 -5.62 -6.09 12.91
C THR A 179 -4.54 -5.24 12.25
N HIS A 180 -4.95 -4.44 11.27
CA HIS A 180 -4.11 -3.51 10.52
C HIS A 180 -4.95 -2.32 10.06
N CYS A 181 -4.34 -1.14 9.99
CA CYS A 181 -4.96 0.06 9.44
C CYS A 181 -3.91 0.85 8.66
N SER A 182 -4.21 1.12 7.39
CA SER A 182 -3.47 2.09 6.60
C SER A 182 -4.20 3.43 6.64
N VAL A 183 -3.49 4.51 6.90
CA VAL A 183 -4.05 5.88 6.89
C VAL A 183 -3.16 6.74 6.01
N TYR A 184 -3.70 7.16 4.90
CA TYR A 184 -3.01 7.98 3.91
C TYR A 184 -3.50 9.42 3.95
N SER A 185 -2.59 10.40 3.92
CA SER A 185 -2.96 11.77 3.58
C SER A 185 -3.32 11.85 2.10
N LEU A 186 -4.41 12.54 1.79
CA LEU A 186 -4.78 12.80 0.40
C LEU A 186 -3.63 13.55 -0.29
N GLN A 187 -3.18 13.01 -1.41
CA GLN A 187 -2.33 13.70 -2.37
C GLN A 187 -3.20 14.12 -3.55
N LEU A 188 -3.20 15.42 -3.86
CA LEU A 188 -3.96 15.95 -4.99
C LEU A 188 -3.15 15.74 -6.28
N GLU A 189 -3.24 14.56 -6.86
CA GLU A 189 -2.55 14.19 -8.08
C GLU A 189 -3.26 14.74 -9.33
N GLU A 190 -2.51 15.31 -10.26
CA GLU A 190 -3.04 15.95 -11.49
C GLU A 190 -3.91 15.00 -12.33
N GLU A 191 -3.61 13.69 -12.32
CA GLU A 191 -4.36 12.65 -13.04
C GLU A 191 -5.69 12.28 -12.37
N SER A 192 -5.94 12.79 -11.16
CA SER A 192 -7.20 12.55 -10.46
C SER A 192 -8.31 13.49 -10.95
N SER A 193 -9.55 12.98 -11.03
CA SER A 193 -10.68 13.87 -11.36
C SER A 193 -11.00 14.89 -10.28
N LEU A 194 -10.50 14.66 -9.06
CA LEU A 194 -10.61 15.59 -7.95
C LEU A 194 -9.78 16.86 -8.22
N ALA A 195 -8.55 16.73 -8.73
CA ALA A 195 -7.69 17.86 -9.07
C ALA A 195 -8.29 18.76 -10.16
N SER A 196 -9.14 18.19 -11.02
CA SER A 196 -9.82 18.96 -12.09
C SER A 196 -11.04 19.75 -11.60
N ARG A 197 -11.43 19.67 -10.34
CA ARG A 197 -12.58 20.40 -9.79
C ARG A 197 -12.20 21.86 -9.55
N GLU A 198 -13.04 22.78 -10.02
CA GLU A 198 -12.86 24.21 -9.80
C GLU A 198 -12.86 24.54 -8.30
N GLY A 199 -11.87 25.29 -7.85
CA GLY A 199 -11.73 25.71 -6.45
C GLY A 199 -11.34 24.59 -5.47
N ILE A 200 -10.89 23.43 -5.95
CA ILE A 200 -10.57 22.29 -5.08
C ILE A 200 -9.52 22.62 -4.03
N GLU A 201 -8.45 23.32 -4.39
CA GLU A 201 -7.36 23.68 -3.49
C GLU A 201 -7.85 24.49 -2.27
N SER A 202 -8.82 25.39 -2.47
CA SER A 202 -9.40 26.18 -1.40
C SER A 202 -10.37 25.41 -0.50
N SER A 203 -10.78 24.22 -0.91
CA SER A 203 -11.67 23.34 -0.14
C SER A 203 -10.93 22.22 0.61
N LEU A 204 -9.63 22.07 0.37
CA LEU A 204 -8.80 21.16 1.15
C LEU A 204 -8.63 21.65 2.58
N PRO A 205 -8.57 20.74 3.57
CA PRO A 205 -8.17 21.13 4.92
C PRO A 205 -6.72 21.62 4.93
N GLY A 206 -6.38 22.52 5.85
CA GLY A 206 -5.00 22.96 6.03
C GLY A 206 -4.11 21.85 6.60
N ASP A 207 -2.79 22.00 6.39
CA ASP A 207 -1.82 21.00 6.84
C ASP A 207 -1.93 20.71 8.35
N ASP A 208 -2.09 21.73 9.20
CA ASP A 208 -2.27 21.57 10.64
C ASP A 208 -3.51 20.71 10.96
N GLU A 209 -4.61 20.90 10.24
CA GLU A 209 -5.84 20.12 10.43
C GLU A 209 -5.65 18.64 10.01
N VAL A 210 -4.91 18.40 8.93
CA VAL A 210 -4.57 17.05 8.49
C VAL A 210 -3.67 16.37 9.52
N MET A 211 -2.68 17.11 10.05
CA MET A 211 -1.77 16.58 11.07
C MET A 211 -2.47 16.26 12.38
N ASP A 212 -3.37 17.12 12.85
CA ASP A 212 -4.20 16.88 14.04
C ASP A 212 -5.08 15.64 13.84
N SER A 213 -5.66 15.47 12.64
CA SER A 213 -6.44 14.28 12.29
C SER A 213 -5.61 13.01 12.34
N LEU A 214 -4.41 13.01 11.75
CA LEU A 214 -3.48 11.88 11.77
C LEU A 214 -3.05 11.52 13.19
N LYS A 215 -2.79 12.52 14.04
CA LYS A 215 -2.43 12.33 15.44
C LYS A 215 -3.58 11.68 16.21
N ASN A 216 -4.79 12.23 16.13
CA ASN A 216 -5.97 11.69 16.81
C ASN A 216 -6.26 10.25 16.38
N ILE A 217 -6.12 9.96 15.07
CA ILE A 217 -6.27 8.59 14.54
C ILE A 217 -5.19 7.67 15.11
N GLY A 218 -3.94 8.11 15.12
CA GLY A 218 -2.83 7.33 15.67
C GLY A 218 -3.04 6.99 17.14
N GLU A 219 -3.40 7.98 17.98
CA GLU A 219 -3.69 7.78 19.40
C GLU A 219 -4.86 6.79 19.62
N PHE A 220 -5.91 6.88 18.81
CA PHE A 220 -7.00 5.91 18.87
C PHE A 220 -6.56 4.51 18.47
N LEU A 221 -5.82 4.34 17.36
CA LEU A 221 -5.35 3.04 16.88
C LEU A 221 -4.44 2.39 17.92
N GLU A 222 -3.56 3.16 18.57
CA GLU A 222 -2.70 2.68 19.65
C GLU A 222 -3.54 2.26 20.87
N SER A 223 -4.63 2.96 21.19
CA SER A 223 -5.53 2.60 22.29
C SER A 223 -6.20 1.25 22.11
N ILE A 224 -6.38 0.81 20.84
CA ILE A 224 -6.90 -0.52 20.49
C ILE A 224 -5.81 -1.54 20.12
N SER A 225 -4.56 -1.26 20.53
CA SER A 225 -3.39 -2.14 20.37
C SER A 225 -2.92 -2.34 18.92
N LEU A 226 -3.10 -1.32 18.06
CA LEU A 226 -2.42 -1.23 16.77
C LEU A 226 -1.24 -0.26 16.93
N GLU A 227 -0.01 -0.76 16.79
CA GLU A 227 1.20 0.05 16.88
C GLU A 227 1.61 0.55 15.49
N ARG A 228 2.00 1.81 15.41
CA ARG A 228 2.55 2.38 14.17
C ARG A 228 3.89 1.72 13.85
N TYR A 229 4.04 1.11 12.67
CA TYR A 229 5.28 0.46 12.27
C TYR A 229 6.00 1.16 11.10
N GLU A 230 5.29 2.01 10.36
CA GLU A 230 5.83 2.96 9.38
C GLU A 230 4.88 4.17 9.26
N ILE A 231 5.20 5.15 8.39
CA ILE A 231 4.52 6.46 8.34
C ILE A 231 3.01 6.36 8.21
N SER A 232 2.50 5.44 7.38
CA SER A 232 1.08 5.37 7.03
C SER A 232 0.38 4.14 7.61
N ASN A 233 1.08 3.24 8.31
CA ASN A 233 0.52 1.94 8.70
C ASN A 233 0.65 1.62 10.17
N TRP A 234 -0.46 1.13 10.75
CA TRP A 234 -0.59 0.61 12.12
C TRP A 234 -1.01 -0.85 12.09
N ALA A 235 -0.47 -1.66 12.96
CA ALA A 235 -0.81 -3.08 13.05
C ALA A 235 -0.74 -3.61 14.49
N ARG A 236 -1.49 -4.65 14.78
CA ARG A 236 -1.22 -5.49 15.93
C ARG A 236 0.12 -6.18 15.73
N LYS A 237 0.86 -6.38 16.81
CA LYS A 237 2.15 -7.07 16.76
C LYS A 237 2.06 -8.40 16.01
N GLY A 238 2.91 -8.57 14.97
CA GLY A 238 2.93 -9.75 14.10
C GLY A 238 1.84 -9.77 13.02
N ARG A 239 1.16 -8.64 12.81
CA ARG A 239 0.18 -8.43 11.73
C ARG A 239 0.57 -7.28 10.80
N GLU A 240 1.81 -6.80 10.91
CA GLU A 240 2.40 -5.85 9.98
C GLU A 240 2.37 -6.45 8.56
N CYS A 241 2.12 -5.63 7.54
CA CYS A 241 2.24 -6.06 6.15
C CYS A 241 3.72 -6.35 5.84
N ARG A 242 4.04 -7.62 5.63
CA ARG A 242 5.42 -8.05 5.37
C ARG A 242 5.91 -7.52 4.03
N HIS A 243 5.03 -7.46 3.01
CA HIS A 243 5.35 -6.90 1.71
C HIS A 243 5.76 -5.42 1.83
N ASN A 244 4.93 -4.57 2.46
CA ASN A 244 5.24 -3.15 2.67
C ASN A 244 6.52 -2.99 3.50
N SER A 245 6.69 -3.80 4.54
CA SER A 245 7.89 -3.78 5.38
C SER A 245 9.17 -4.11 4.59
N ALA A 246 9.12 -5.07 3.66
CA ALA A 246 10.24 -5.41 2.79
C ALA A 246 10.58 -4.27 1.83
N VAL A 247 9.56 -3.66 1.20
CA VAL A 247 9.75 -2.48 0.33
C VAL A 247 10.40 -1.33 1.10
N TRP A 248 9.88 -1.00 2.30
CA TRP A 248 10.45 0.07 3.14
C TRP A 248 11.82 -0.29 3.74
N ALA A 249 12.16 -1.56 3.86
CA ALA A 249 13.53 -1.97 4.19
C ALA A 249 14.50 -1.79 3.02
N GLY A 250 14.00 -1.43 1.85
CA GLY A 250 14.77 -1.26 0.61
C GLY A 250 15.13 -2.59 -0.04
N GLU A 251 14.36 -3.65 0.21
CA GLU A 251 14.53 -4.91 -0.49
C GLU A 251 14.05 -4.81 -1.93
N ASP A 252 14.61 -5.65 -2.78
CA ASP A 252 14.16 -5.78 -4.15
C ASP A 252 12.76 -6.40 -4.22
N TYR A 253 11.96 -5.92 -5.17
CA TYR A 253 10.64 -6.48 -5.47
C TYR A 253 10.38 -6.46 -6.98
N LEU A 254 9.64 -7.46 -7.43
CA LEU A 254 9.15 -7.56 -8.80
C LEU A 254 7.69 -7.09 -8.84
N GLY A 255 7.38 -6.13 -9.71
CA GLY A 255 6.01 -5.75 -10.04
C GLY A 255 5.60 -6.39 -11.36
N LEU A 256 4.51 -7.14 -11.38
CA LEU A 256 3.94 -7.72 -12.58
C LEU A 256 2.66 -7.00 -12.99
N GLY A 257 2.52 -6.76 -14.27
CA GLY A 257 1.32 -6.18 -14.89
C GLY A 257 1.46 -4.72 -15.25
N THR A 258 0.57 -4.27 -16.11
CA THR A 258 0.53 -2.89 -16.62
C THR A 258 0.48 -1.88 -15.48
N GLY A 259 1.39 -0.92 -15.47
CA GLY A 259 1.49 0.10 -14.43
C GLY A 259 2.18 -0.35 -13.13
N ALA A 260 2.52 -1.63 -12.96
CA ALA A 260 3.27 -2.11 -11.78
C ALA A 260 4.71 -1.59 -11.81
N TYR A 261 5.22 -1.15 -10.67
CA TYR A 261 6.63 -0.80 -10.51
C TYR A 261 7.43 -1.97 -9.97
N SER A 262 8.69 -2.09 -10.41
CA SER A 262 9.67 -3.05 -9.91
C SER A 262 10.95 -2.33 -9.51
N ARG A 263 11.60 -2.85 -8.47
CA ARG A 263 12.95 -2.55 -8.07
C ARG A 263 13.75 -3.84 -8.05
N VAL A 264 14.69 -4.01 -8.97
CA VAL A 264 15.53 -5.21 -9.10
C VAL A 264 16.98 -4.79 -9.26
N ALA A 265 17.76 -4.91 -8.21
CA ALA A 265 19.11 -4.35 -8.11
C ALA A 265 19.09 -2.85 -8.46
N LEU A 266 19.88 -2.41 -9.44
CA LEU A 266 19.90 -1.02 -9.91
C LEU A 266 18.85 -0.71 -10.98
N ARG A 267 18.01 -1.66 -11.35
CA ARG A 267 16.96 -1.45 -12.37
C ARG A 267 15.65 -1.02 -11.72
N ARG A 268 15.00 -0.03 -12.34
CA ARG A 268 13.63 0.39 -12.06
C ARG A 268 12.82 0.10 -13.32
N MET A 269 11.70 -0.60 -13.16
CA MET A 269 10.86 -0.99 -14.30
C MET A 269 9.42 -0.65 -14.00
N ARG A 270 8.65 -0.32 -15.04
CA ARG A 270 7.21 -0.12 -14.96
C ARG A 270 6.52 -1.00 -15.99
N GLY A 271 5.41 -1.63 -15.61
CA GLY A 271 4.57 -2.44 -16.51
C GLY A 271 5.20 -3.74 -16.98
N ALA A 272 6.23 -4.25 -16.28
CA ALA A 272 6.93 -5.48 -16.66
C ALA A 272 6.06 -6.73 -16.48
N TRP A 273 6.37 -7.77 -17.26
CA TRP A 273 5.75 -9.11 -17.18
C TRP A 273 6.76 -10.20 -16.82
N GLY A 274 7.95 -9.80 -16.44
CA GLY A 274 9.04 -10.70 -16.02
C GLY A 274 10.21 -9.92 -15.44
N VAL A 275 11.10 -10.61 -14.74
CA VAL A 275 12.26 -10.02 -14.04
C VAL A 275 13.27 -9.36 -14.99
N ASP A 276 13.33 -9.78 -16.24
CA ASP A 276 14.22 -9.18 -17.24
C ASP A 276 13.62 -7.95 -17.94
N GLY A 277 12.39 -7.53 -17.55
CA GLY A 277 11.67 -6.39 -18.12
C GLY A 277 10.88 -6.75 -19.38
N GLU A 278 10.49 -8.02 -19.57
CA GLU A 278 9.62 -8.43 -20.68
C GLU A 278 8.36 -7.54 -20.71
N GLY A 279 8.12 -6.85 -21.83
CA GLY A 279 6.95 -6.02 -22.05
C GLY A 279 6.85 -4.79 -21.15
N ALA A 280 7.93 -4.38 -20.50
CA ALA A 280 7.95 -3.19 -19.67
C ALA A 280 7.65 -1.92 -20.49
N GLU A 281 6.87 -1.02 -19.90
CA GLU A 281 6.56 0.30 -20.45
C GLU A 281 7.78 1.22 -20.33
N GLU A 282 8.49 1.12 -19.22
CA GLU A 282 9.69 1.88 -18.90
C GLU A 282 10.72 1.00 -18.21
N VAL A 283 11.99 1.22 -18.55
CA VAL A 283 13.14 0.62 -17.84
C VAL A 283 14.23 1.68 -17.70
N SER A 284 14.68 1.88 -16.47
CA SER A 284 15.83 2.74 -16.17
C SER A 284 16.82 2.01 -15.28
N VAL A 285 18.05 2.50 -15.29
CA VAL A 285 19.13 2.03 -14.39
C VAL A 285 19.57 3.22 -13.57
N VAL A 286 19.47 3.09 -12.26
CA VAL A 286 19.93 4.13 -11.33
C VAL A 286 21.40 3.91 -10.96
N SER A 287 22.07 4.96 -10.50
CA SER A 287 23.42 4.82 -9.94
C SER A 287 23.37 4.10 -8.58
N GLU A 288 24.52 3.55 -8.16
CA GLU A 288 24.64 2.98 -6.81
C GLU A 288 24.36 4.06 -5.73
N GLU A 289 24.75 5.29 -5.99
CA GLU A 289 24.49 6.42 -5.08
C GLU A 289 23.00 6.69 -4.95
N ASP A 290 22.26 6.72 -6.05
CA ASP A 290 20.81 6.95 -6.02
C ASP A 290 20.06 5.76 -5.37
N ASP A 291 20.52 4.53 -5.59
CA ASP A 291 19.98 3.36 -4.91
C ASP A 291 20.19 3.43 -3.39
N ILE A 292 21.35 3.91 -2.93
CA ILE A 292 21.62 4.14 -1.52
C ILE A 292 20.71 5.23 -0.95
N LYS A 293 20.52 6.36 -1.69
CA LYS A 293 19.59 7.42 -1.28
C LYS A 293 18.16 6.91 -1.14
N GLU A 294 17.64 6.17 -2.12
CA GLU A 294 16.30 5.56 -2.02
C GLU A 294 16.17 4.69 -0.77
N ARG A 295 17.15 3.81 -0.49
CA ARG A 295 17.14 2.94 0.70
C ARG A 295 17.16 3.74 2.00
N LEU A 296 17.90 4.83 2.04
CA LEU A 296 17.94 5.73 3.17
C LEU A 296 16.56 6.34 3.43
N LEU A 297 15.94 6.90 2.37
CA LEU A 297 14.60 7.49 2.45
C LEU A 297 13.55 6.47 2.91
N PHE A 298 13.58 5.26 2.37
CA PHE A 298 12.64 4.19 2.73
C PHE A 298 12.78 3.78 4.19
N ARG A 299 14.00 3.53 4.67
CA ARG A 299 14.24 3.05 6.04
C ARG A 299 13.88 4.07 7.11
N LEU A 300 14.11 5.37 6.86
CA LEU A 300 13.70 6.42 7.79
C LEU A 300 12.19 6.48 8.00
N ARG A 301 11.40 6.05 7.03
CA ARG A 301 9.93 5.98 7.16
C ARG A 301 9.45 4.92 8.15
N THR A 302 10.33 4.02 8.60
CA THR A 302 9.96 2.88 9.44
C THR A 302 10.32 3.05 10.90
N ARG A 303 9.59 2.39 11.79
CA ARG A 303 9.94 2.30 13.23
C ARG A 303 11.29 1.60 13.47
N LYS A 304 11.73 0.72 12.56
CA LYS A 304 13.06 0.10 12.62
C LYS A 304 14.17 1.13 12.45
N GLY A 305 13.91 2.14 11.61
CA GLY A 305 14.84 3.21 11.35
C GLY A 305 15.94 2.85 10.35
N LEU A 306 16.84 3.80 10.16
CA LEU A 306 18.00 3.72 9.29
C LEU A 306 19.24 3.35 10.10
N ASP A 307 19.96 2.32 9.69
CA ASP A 307 21.32 2.03 10.17
C ASP A 307 22.32 2.88 9.36
N ALA A 308 22.96 3.86 10.00
CA ALA A 308 23.88 4.79 9.34
C ALA A 308 25.23 4.14 8.97
N SER A 309 25.54 2.94 9.44
CA SER A 309 26.71 2.18 8.96
C SER A 309 26.59 1.88 7.46
N PHE A 310 25.35 1.81 6.97
CA PHE A 310 25.01 1.64 5.55
C PHE A 310 25.29 2.89 4.71
N CYS A 311 25.28 4.10 5.31
CA CYS A 311 25.39 5.37 4.59
C CYS A 311 26.23 6.41 5.38
N PRO A 312 27.52 6.16 5.63
CA PRO A 312 28.36 7.01 6.47
C PRO A 312 28.47 8.46 5.98
N ARG A 313 28.29 8.71 4.68
CA ARG A 313 28.31 10.04 4.07
C ARG A 313 27.25 10.99 4.64
N TRP A 314 26.07 10.46 5.05
CA TRP A 314 24.97 11.27 5.57
C TRP A 314 24.99 11.42 7.10
N LYS A 315 25.98 10.84 7.77
CA LYS A 315 26.04 10.84 9.24
C LYS A 315 25.99 12.24 9.83
N GLU A 316 26.71 13.19 9.26
CA GLU A 316 26.72 14.59 9.75
C GLU A 316 25.32 15.23 9.62
N THR A 317 24.63 15.03 8.51
CA THR A 317 23.25 15.52 8.30
C THR A 317 22.26 14.86 9.27
N LEU A 318 22.40 13.55 9.49
CA LEU A 318 21.55 12.83 10.45
C LEU A 318 21.78 13.33 11.89
N GLU A 319 23.04 13.57 12.30
CA GLU A 319 23.37 14.12 13.63
C GLU A 319 22.79 15.54 13.81
N LYS A 320 22.79 16.37 12.76
CA LYS A 320 22.15 17.69 12.79
C LYS A 320 20.65 17.55 13.09
N PHE A 321 19.95 16.64 12.43
CA PHE A 321 18.53 16.38 12.68
C PHE A 321 18.26 15.80 14.06
N VAL A 322 19.22 15.05 14.65
CA VAL A 322 19.13 14.63 16.06
C VAL A 322 19.22 15.84 16.98
N ALA A 323 20.16 16.75 16.74
CA ALA A 323 20.30 17.99 17.52
C ALA A 323 19.06 18.90 17.43
N GLU A 324 18.36 18.89 16.30
CA GLU A 324 17.10 19.62 16.08
C GLU A 324 15.86 18.89 16.69
N GLY A 325 16.03 17.69 17.23
CA GLY A 325 14.94 16.89 17.81
C GLY A 325 14.00 16.27 16.77
N VAL A 326 14.42 16.24 15.52
CA VAL A 326 13.66 15.66 14.39
C VAL A 326 13.94 14.17 14.26
N LEU A 327 15.18 13.75 14.51
CA LEU A 327 15.57 12.36 14.63
C LEU A 327 15.93 12.01 16.08
N SER A 328 15.82 10.75 16.40
CA SER A 328 16.44 10.14 17.57
C SER A 328 17.49 9.14 17.12
N SER A 329 18.57 8.96 17.90
CA SER A 329 19.59 7.96 17.61
C SER A 329 19.80 7.00 18.77
N ALA A 330 20.07 5.75 18.44
CA ALA A 330 20.51 4.72 19.39
C ALA A 330 21.65 3.93 18.74
N GLY A 331 22.88 4.28 19.08
CA GLY A 331 24.06 3.87 18.31
C GLY A 331 24.01 4.44 16.89
N ASP A 332 24.18 3.60 15.89
CA ASP A 332 24.10 4.00 14.49
C ASP A 332 22.67 3.90 13.89
N ILE A 333 21.65 3.62 14.73
CA ILE A 333 20.25 3.56 14.26
C ILE A 333 19.56 4.88 14.49
N TYR A 334 19.11 5.51 13.41
CA TYR A 334 18.36 6.77 13.40
C TYR A 334 16.89 6.54 13.10
N ARG A 335 15.99 7.22 13.81
CA ARG A 335 14.53 7.12 13.66
C ARG A 335 13.90 8.50 13.70
N LEU A 336 12.85 8.70 12.93
CA LEU A 336 12.01 9.88 13.07
C LEU A 336 11.41 9.92 14.48
N THR A 337 11.49 11.08 15.12
CA THR A 337 10.70 11.40 16.33
C THR A 337 9.23 11.66 15.91
N PRO A 338 8.27 11.76 16.85
CA PRO A 338 6.92 12.21 16.51
C PRO A 338 6.93 13.51 15.69
N ARG A 339 7.73 14.52 16.11
CA ARG A 339 7.92 15.75 15.34
C ARG A 339 8.54 15.51 13.96
N GLY A 340 9.51 14.60 13.86
CA GLY A 340 10.13 14.23 12.59
C GLY A 340 9.16 13.54 11.64
N MET A 341 8.20 12.78 12.17
CA MET A 341 7.15 12.16 11.36
C MET A 341 6.19 13.21 10.76
N GLU A 342 5.91 14.28 11.48
CA GLU A 342 5.08 15.40 11.01
C GLU A 342 5.71 16.15 9.83
N ILE A 343 7.04 16.26 9.81
CA ILE A 343 7.81 16.95 8.76
C ILE A 343 8.65 15.99 7.93
N CYS A 344 8.20 14.75 7.79
CA CYS A 344 8.97 13.68 7.16
C CYS A 344 9.47 14.05 5.76
N ASP A 345 8.63 14.63 4.93
CA ASP A 345 8.99 15.01 3.56
C ASP A 345 10.09 16.07 3.53
N TYR A 346 10.09 17.02 4.47
CA TYR A 346 11.18 17.99 4.63
C TYR A 346 12.50 17.30 5.01
N VAL A 347 12.45 16.35 5.96
CA VAL A 347 13.64 15.58 6.38
C VAL A 347 14.19 14.77 5.22
N LEU A 348 13.31 14.09 4.48
CA LEU A 348 13.71 13.27 3.34
C LEU A 348 14.29 14.12 2.21
N ALA A 349 13.69 15.27 1.89
CA ALA A 349 14.18 16.20 0.86
C ALA A 349 15.59 16.75 1.18
N ALA A 350 15.92 16.96 2.46
CA ALA A 350 17.23 17.45 2.87
C ALA A 350 18.34 16.38 2.81
N LEU A 351 17.98 15.12 2.61
CA LEU A 351 18.90 13.98 2.48
C LEU A 351 19.19 13.58 1.02
N VAL A 352 18.50 14.17 0.06
CA VAL A 352 18.62 13.89 -1.38
C VAL A 352 19.40 14.99 -2.09
#